data_cf7bfad588fb05d3cab3e3e4d9341d03
#
_entry.id   cf7bfad588fb05d3cab3e3e4d9341d03
#
_cell.length_a   1.000
_cell.length_b   1.000
_cell.length_c   1.000
_cell.angle_alpha   90.00
_cell.angle_beta   90.00
_cell.angle_gamma   90.00
#
_symmetry.space_group_name_H-M   'P 1'
#
loop_
_entity.id
_entity.type
_entity.pdbx_description
1 polymer ?
#
loop_
_entity_poly.entity_id
_entity_poly.type
_entity_poly.pdbx_seq_one_letter_code
_entity_poly.pdbx_strand_id
1 'polypeptide(L)'
;MEPESVVDLVPQILDFKKILVPIDFSDASKKALKYAFRFAEQFDCEIVLLHVLEPAGPMVDAPLALEVFLNSKDSLSTMEKKLAGLSAQSRNNDANPISSKIRTGHAPNEITKAAKDLDVDLIVIATHGNTSSRHLCIGSTAERVVRSAPCSVLVVREKEHEFV
;
A
#
# COMPACT_ATOMS: atom_id res chain seq x y z
N MET A 1 28.65 9.22 32.38
CA MET A 1 27.77 9.17 31.18
C MET A 1 26.66 8.20 31.53
N GLU A 2 25.51 8.71 31.93
CA GLU A 2 24.37 7.83 32.21
C GLU A 2 23.89 7.19 30.91
N PRO A 3 23.52 5.89 30.90
CA PRO A 3 22.99 5.27 29.71
C PRO A 3 21.67 5.96 29.35
N GLU A 4 21.56 6.50 28.14
CA GLU A 4 20.30 6.98 27.59
C GLU A 4 19.24 5.88 27.73
N SER A 5 18.12 6.21 28.35
CA SER A 5 17.06 5.22 28.54
C SER A 5 16.49 4.85 27.16
N VAL A 6 16.10 3.58 26.99
CA VAL A 6 15.46 3.11 25.74
C VAL A 6 14.22 3.96 25.41
N VAL A 7 13.56 4.54 26.41
CA VAL A 7 12.39 5.41 26.28
C VAL A 7 12.75 6.73 25.56
N ASP A 8 13.97 7.25 25.75
CA ASP A 8 14.42 8.50 25.13
C ASP A 8 14.77 8.32 23.64
N LEU A 9 15.03 7.07 23.21
CA LEU A 9 15.31 6.72 21.82
C LEU A 9 14.04 6.49 20.98
N VAL A 10 12.91 6.17 21.60
CA VAL A 10 11.67 5.83 20.90
C VAL A 10 11.17 6.95 19.99
N PRO A 11 11.14 8.23 20.38
CA PRO A 11 10.72 9.30 19.49
C PRO A 11 11.61 9.49 18.26
N GLN A 12 12.90 9.16 18.36
CA GLN A 12 13.86 9.28 17.26
C GLN A 12 13.80 8.09 16.29
N ILE A 13 13.40 6.92 16.79
CA ILE A 13 13.30 5.68 16.00
C ILE A 13 12.00 5.63 15.20
N LEU A 14 10.93 6.27 15.68
CA LEU A 14 9.59 6.22 15.09
C LEU A 14 9.16 7.55 14.44
N ASP A 15 10.10 8.32 13.91
CA ASP A 15 9.80 9.55 13.14
C ASP A 15 9.38 9.19 11.71
N PHE A 16 8.21 8.57 11.58
CA PHE A 16 7.61 8.28 10.28
C PHE A 16 7.10 9.57 9.65
N LYS A 17 7.46 9.82 8.40
CA LYS A 17 6.96 10.95 7.60
C LYS A 17 6.00 10.50 6.51
N LYS A 18 6.20 9.28 5.99
CA LYS A 18 5.48 8.80 4.83
C LYS A 18 5.16 7.31 4.91
N ILE A 19 3.89 6.98 4.75
CA ILE A 19 3.36 5.62 4.76
C ILE A 19 2.87 5.24 3.38
N LEU A 20 3.35 4.13 2.82
CA LEU A 20 2.87 3.55 1.57
C LEU A 20 1.85 2.46 1.86
N VAL A 21 0.70 2.54 1.21
CA VAL A 21 -0.38 1.54 1.34
C VAL A 21 -0.70 0.96 -0.03
N PRO A 22 -0.25 -0.25 -0.34
CA PRO A 22 -0.68 -0.96 -1.54
C PRO A 22 -2.16 -1.31 -1.47
N ILE A 23 -2.92 -0.96 -2.51
CA ILE A 23 -4.38 -1.14 -2.60
C ILE A 23 -4.71 -1.97 -3.84
N ASP A 24 -5.38 -3.09 -3.65
CA ASP A 24 -5.99 -3.92 -4.69
C ASP A 24 -7.53 -3.89 -4.64
N PHE A 25 -8.09 -3.00 -3.83
CA PHE A 25 -9.51 -2.81 -3.55
C PHE A 25 -10.20 -3.97 -2.83
N SER A 26 -9.48 -5.00 -2.39
CA SER A 26 -9.99 -6.04 -1.49
C SER A 26 -10.34 -5.46 -0.12
N ASP A 27 -11.17 -6.16 0.64
CA ASP A 27 -11.49 -5.75 2.02
C ASP A 27 -10.26 -5.85 2.93
N ALA A 28 -9.35 -6.78 2.64
CA ALA A 28 -8.07 -6.88 3.33
C ALA A 28 -7.20 -5.63 3.11
N SER A 29 -7.07 -5.14 1.86
CA SER A 29 -6.30 -3.92 1.59
C SER A 29 -6.96 -2.67 2.16
N LYS A 30 -8.30 -2.60 2.20
CA LYS A 30 -9.04 -1.53 2.89
C LYS A 30 -8.83 -1.58 4.41
N LYS A 31 -8.72 -2.79 5.00
CA LYS A 31 -8.37 -2.94 6.41
C LYS A 31 -6.95 -2.43 6.67
N ALA A 32 -5.97 -2.79 5.84
CA ALA A 32 -4.62 -2.27 5.93
C ALA A 32 -4.60 -0.72 5.88
N LEU A 33 -5.43 -0.12 5.02
CA LEU A 33 -5.58 1.33 4.95
C LEU A 33 -6.11 1.93 6.26
N LYS A 34 -7.07 1.30 6.94
CA LYS A 34 -7.55 1.76 8.26
C LYS A 34 -6.42 1.80 9.29
N TYR A 35 -5.53 0.78 9.29
CA TYR A 35 -4.35 0.79 10.16
C TYR A 35 -3.40 1.94 9.81
N ALA A 36 -3.14 2.14 8.51
CA ALA A 36 -2.30 3.26 8.07
C ALA A 36 -2.83 4.61 8.52
N PHE A 37 -4.16 4.82 8.52
CA PHE A 37 -4.77 6.04 9.05
C PHE A 37 -4.48 6.24 10.53
N ARG A 38 -4.59 5.19 11.35
CA ARG A 38 -4.30 5.28 12.78
C ARG A 38 -2.82 5.63 13.03
N PHE A 39 -1.92 5.06 12.25
CA PHE A 39 -0.51 5.43 12.30
C PHE A 39 -0.28 6.88 11.83
N ALA A 40 -0.92 7.30 10.74
CA ALA A 40 -0.79 8.66 10.25
C ALA A 40 -1.31 9.69 11.26
N GLU A 41 -2.44 9.43 11.91
CA GLU A 41 -2.97 10.28 13.00
C GLU A 41 -2.01 10.34 14.19
N GLN A 42 -1.38 9.22 14.56
CA GLN A 42 -0.48 9.14 15.72
C GLN A 42 0.88 9.82 15.47
N PHE A 43 1.42 9.72 14.26
CA PHE A 43 2.77 10.15 13.92
C PHE A 43 2.83 11.36 12.97
N ASP A 44 1.69 11.93 12.61
CA ASP A 44 1.58 13.06 11.68
C ASP A 44 2.24 12.78 10.32
N CYS A 45 1.86 11.64 9.71
CA CYS A 45 2.45 11.15 8.47
C CYS A 45 1.60 11.42 7.23
N GLU A 46 2.25 11.57 6.08
CA GLU A 46 1.60 11.49 4.76
C GLU A 46 1.26 10.04 4.41
N ILE A 47 0.10 9.80 3.79
CA ILE A 47 -0.28 8.50 3.22
C ILE A 47 -0.21 8.54 1.71
N VAL A 48 0.48 7.56 1.13
CA VAL A 48 0.51 7.32 -0.31
C VAL A 48 -0.22 6.01 -0.62
N LEU A 49 -1.37 6.10 -1.28
CA LEU A 49 -2.08 4.93 -1.81
C LEU A 49 -1.42 4.51 -3.12
N LEU A 50 -1.05 3.24 -3.24
CA LEU A 50 -0.46 2.70 -4.46
C LEU A 50 -1.33 1.58 -5.01
N HIS A 51 -1.82 1.74 -6.24
CA HIS A 51 -2.40 0.64 -7.00
C HIS A 51 -1.44 0.20 -8.11
N VAL A 52 -1.23 -1.11 -8.24
CA VAL A 52 -0.38 -1.69 -9.29
C VAL A 52 -1.26 -2.44 -10.28
N LEU A 53 -1.21 -2.01 -11.52
CA LEU A 53 -1.81 -2.70 -12.66
C LEU A 53 -0.83 -3.76 -13.16
N GLU A 54 -1.19 -5.02 -12.99
CA GLU A 54 -0.41 -6.11 -13.57
C GLU A 54 -0.87 -6.36 -15.02
N PRO A 55 0.04 -6.28 -16.01
CA PRO A 55 -0.31 -6.57 -17.39
C PRO A 55 -0.71 -8.04 -17.52
N ALA A 56 -1.83 -8.30 -18.17
CA ALA A 56 -2.23 -9.66 -18.53
C ALA A 56 -1.22 -10.21 -19.54
N GLY A 57 -0.37 -11.14 -19.12
CA GLY A 57 0.51 -12.03 -19.89
C GLY A 57 1.21 -11.54 -21.16
N PRO A 58 2.21 -12.29 -21.65
CA PRO A 58 3.10 -11.84 -22.74
C PRO A 58 2.62 -12.09 -24.17
N MET A 59 1.38 -12.46 -24.42
CA MET A 59 0.90 -12.80 -25.76
C MET A 59 -0.39 -12.10 -26.12
N VAL A 60 -0.27 -10.95 -26.75
CA VAL A 60 -1.42 -10.31 -27.41
C VAL A 60 -1.04 -9.98 -28.84
N ASP A 61 -1.71 -10.61 -29.81
CA ASP A 61 -1.61 -10.25 -31.23
C ASP A 61 -1.97 -8.76 -31.42
N ALA A 62 -1.31 -8.11 -32.39
CA ALA A 62 -1.38 -6.67 -32.59
C ALA A 62 -2.81 -6.04 -32.61
N PRO A 63 -3.87 -6.68 -33.16
CA PRO A 63 -5.23 -6.17 -33.06
C PRO A 63 -5.78 -6.16 -31.62
N LEU A 64 -5.44 -7.19 -30.85
CA LEU A 64 -5.84 -7.32 -29.44
C LEU A 64 -5.06 -6.36 -28.54
N ALA A 65 -3.83 -6.01 -28.89
CA ALA A 65 -3.02 -5.03 -28.16
C ALA A 65 -3.65 -3.62 -28.18
N LEU A 66 -4.29 -3.22 -29.29
CA LEU A 66 -5.00 -1.95 -29.38
C LEU A 66 -6.26 -1.94 -28.51
N GLU A 67 -7.03 -3.03 -28.50
CA GLU A 67 -8.22 -3.18 -27.68
C GLU A 67 -7.86 -3.20 -26.17
N VAL A 68 -6.79 -3.90 -25.80
CA VAL A 68 -6.23 -3.90 -24.44
C VAL A 68 -5.73 -2.50 -24.06
N PHE A 69 -5.12 -1.75 -24.98
CA PHE A 69 -4.69 -0.37 -24.73
C PHE A 69 -5.87 0.60 -24.55
N LEU A 70 -6.93 0.49 -25.35
CA LEU A 70 -8.13 1.30 -25.21
C LEU A 70 -8.86 0.99 -23.89
N ASN A 71 -9.00 -0.29 -23.57
CA ASN A 71 -9.57 -0.74 -22.29
C ASN A 71 -8.70 -0.35 -21.10
N SER A 72 -7.38 -0.20 -21.25
CA SER A 72 -6.48 0.24 -20.18
C SER A 72 -6.70 1.70 -19.79
N LYS A 73 -7.05 2.59 -20.74
CA LYS A 73 -7.36 4.00 -20.42
C LYS A 73 -8.63 4.13 -19.59
N ASP A 74 -9.67 3.38 -19.92
CA ASP A 74 -10.91 3.33 -19.14
C ASP A 74 -10.65 2.68 -17.76
N SER A 75 -9.81 1.68 -17.71
CA SER A 75 -9.38 1.05 -16.47
C SER A 75 -8.59 2.01 -15.58
N LEU A 76 -7.65 2.78 -16.14
CA LEU A 76 -6.87 3.79 -15.40
C LEU A 76 -7.80 4.85 -14.80
N SER A 77 -8.66 5.45 -15.62
CA SER A 77 -9.64 6.46 -15.16
C SER A 77 -10.55 5.91 -14.06
N THR A 78 -10.96 4.64 -14.17
CA THR A 78 -11.79 3.98 -13.17
C THR A 78 -11.01 3.75 -11.87
N MET A 79 -9.73 3.34 -11.94
CA MET A 79 -8.89 3.13 -10.76
C MET A 79 -8.54 4.45 -10.07
N GLU A 80 -8.25 5.50 -10.83
CA GLU A 80 -8.05 6.84 -10.28
C GLU A 80 -9.27 7.33 -9.49
N LYS A 81 -10.48 7.15 -10.04
CA LYS A 81 -11.74 7.49 -9.34
C LYS A 81 -11.94 6.67 -8.08
N LYS A 82 -11.65 5.37 -8.10
CA LYS A 82 -11.73 4.50 -6.91
C LYS A 82 -10.74 4.92 -5.84
N LEU A 83 -9.48 5.21 -6.20
CA LEU A 83 -8.46 5.71 -5.27
C LEU A 83 -8.84 7.06 -4.68
N ALA A 84 -9.33 7.99 -5.53
CA ALA A 84 -9.83 9.28 -5.07
C ALA A 84 -11.02 9.12 -4.10
N GLY A 85 -11.91 8.17 -4.36
CA GLY A 85 -13.02 7.82 -3.46
C GLY A 85 -12.53 7.33 -2.09
N LEU A 86 -11.51 6.47 -2.06
CA LEU A 86 -10.90 6.01 -0.81
C LEU A 86 -10.25 7.18 -0.05
N SER A 87 -9.52 8.04 -0.75
CA SER A 87 -8.91 9.23 -0.15
C SER A 87 -9.96 10.20 0.43
N ALA A 88 -11.09 10.37 -0.26
CA ALA A 88 -12.17 11.26 0.18
C ALA A 88 -12.94 10.72 1.38
N GLN A 89 -13.22 9.41 1.43
CA GLN A 89 -13.90 8.77 2.57
C GLN A 89 -13.08 8.85 3.87
N SER A 90 -11.79 9.00 3.74
CA SER A 90 -10.84 9.00 4.84
C SER A 90 -10.52 10.39 5.37
N ARG A 91 -11.01 11.44 4.72
CA ARG A 91 -10.82 12.86 5.09
C ARG A 91 -11.70 13.34 6.24
N ASN A 92 -12.06 12.50 7.19
CA ASN A 92 -12.74 12.98 8.40
C ASN A 92 -11.87 13.87 9.30
N ASN A 93 -10.55 13.90 9.06
CA ASN A 93 -9.61 14.84 9.64
C ASN A 93 -8.72 15.41 8.54
N ASP A 94 -8.76 16.71 8.30
CA ASP A 94 -7.92 17.44 7.33
C ASP A 94 -6.42 17.46 7.70
N ALA A 95 -6.02 16.70 8.72
CA ALA A 95 -4.68 16.78 9.32
C ALA A 95 -3.59 16.15 8.45
N ASN A 96 -3.86 15.01 7.79
CA ASN A 96 -2.80 14.24 7.14
C ASN A 96 -2.97 14.21 5.61
N PRO A 97 -1.94 14.60 4.83
CA PRO A 97 -2.00 14.57 3.38
C PRO A 97 -2.16 13.13 2.87
N ILE A 98 -3.08 12.92 1.93
CA ILE A 98 -3.28 11.66 1.24
C ILE A 98 -3.10 11.87 -0.24
N SER A 99 -2.14 11.16 -0.82
CA SER A 99 -1.90 11.12 -2.25
C SER A 99 -2.15 9.73 -2.83
N SER A 100 -2.34 9.62 -4.13
CA SER A 100 -2.51 8.33 -4.80
C SER A 100 -1.63 8.22 -6.03
N LYS A 101 -1.16 7.00 -6.30
CA LYS A 101 -0.33 6.67 -7.45
C LYS A 101 -0.78 5.35 -8.06
N ILE A 102 -0.65 5.26 -9.38
CA ILE A 102 -0.84 4.03 -10.14
C ILE A 102 0.49 3.71 -10.81
N ARG A 103 0.89 2.45 -10.74
CA ARG A 103 2.04 1.90 -11.47
C ARG A 103 1.61 0.69 -12.27
N THR A 104 2.38 0.34 -13.29
CA THR A 104 2.15 -0.85 -14.12
C THR A 104 3.35 -1.77 -14.02
N GLY A 105 3.11 -3.05 -13.74
CA GLY A 105 4.17 -4.04 -13.61
C GLY A 105 3.81 -5.14 -12.61
N HIS A 106 4.80 -5.92 -12.19
CA HIS A 106 4.65 -6.96 -11.19
C HIS A 106 4.54 -6.34 -9.78
N ALA A 107 3.43 -6.56 -9.09
CA ALA A 107 3.07 -5.85 -7.87
C ALA A 107 4.17 -5.80 -6.79
N PRO A 108 4.84 -6.90 -6.38
CA PRO A 108 5.90 -6.82 -5.37
C PRO A 108 7.04 -5.89 -5.76
N ASN A 109 7.44 -5.92 -7.04
CA ASN A 109 8.55 -5.11 -7.55
C ASN A 109 8.16 -3.62 -7.58
N GLU A 110 6.97 -3.32 -8.08
CA GLU A 110 6.49 -1.94 -8.17
C GLU A 110 6.23 -1.33 -6.79
N ILE A 111 5.78 -2.12 -5.81
CA ILE A 111 5.61 -1.67 -4.42
C ILE A 111 6.97 -1.30 -3.82
N THR A 112 7.97 -2.19 -3.90
CA THR A 112 9.29 -1.93 -3.32
C THR A 112 10.04 -0.81 -4.04
N LYS A 113 9.88 -0.71 -5.35
CA LYS A 113 10.42 0.41 -6.14
C LYS A 113 9.73 1.72 -5.77
N ALA A 114 8.41 1.72 -5.61
CA ALA A 114 7.68 2.92 -5.16
C ALA A 114 8.13 3.36 -3.78
N ALA A 115 8.31 2.43 -2.84
CA ALA A 115 8.78 2.74 -1.50
C ALA A 115 10.16 3.42 -1.52
N LYS A 116 11.06 2.96 -2.39
CA LYS A 116 12.38 3.57 -2.58
C LYS A 116 12.31 4.93 -3.26
N ASP A 117 11.58 5.04 -4.38
CA ASP A 117 11.49 6.26 -5.19
C ASP A 117 10.81 7.42 -4.43
N LEU A 118 9.92 7.10 -3.50
CA LEU A 118 9.15 8.07 -2.72
C LEU A 118 9.73 8.32 -1.32
N ASP A 119 10.83 7.66 -0.99
CA ASP A 119 11.46 7.73 0.34
C ASP A 119 10.44 7.45 1.46
N VAL A 120 9.88 6.24 1.44
CA VAL A 120 8.83 5.80 2.37
C VAL A 120 9.44 5.17 3.61
N ASP A 121 8.90 5.51 4.78
CA ASP A 121 9.38 5.02 6.09
C ASP A 121 8.68 3.74 6.51
N LEU A 122 7.43 3.56 6.08
CA LEU A 122 6.61 2.41 6.44
C LEU A 122 5.73 1.96 5.28
N ILE A 123 5.74 0.67 4.99
CA ILE A 123 4.73 0.04 4.12
C ILE A 123 3.70 -0.65 5.01
N VAL A 124 2.42 -0.35 4.81
CA VAL A 124 1.31 -1.07 5.48
C VAL A 124 0.57 -1.89 4.43
N ILE A 125 0.70 -3.22 4.50
CA ILE A 125 0.22 -4.15 3.48
C ILE A 125 -0.66 -5.23 4.07
N ALA A 126 -1.72 -5.63 3.35
CA ALA A 126 -2.54 -6.77 3.72
C ALA A 126 -1.82 -8.11 3.45
N THR A 127 -2.09 -9.13 4.26
CA THR A 127 -1.54 -10.47 4.03
C THR A 127 -2.05 -11.11 2.74
N HIS A 128 -3.28 -10.80 2.32
CA HIS A 128 -3.97 -11.40 1.17
C HIS A 128 -4.61 -10.30 0.34
N GLY A 129 -4.75 -10.56 -0.96
CA GLY A 129 -5.50 -9.75 -1.89
C GLY A 129 -6.61 -10.56 -2.56
N ASN A 130 -7.16 -10.05 -3.65
CA ASN A 130 -8.29 -10.64 -4.39
C ASN A 130 -8.04 -12.07 -4.93
N THR A 131 -6.79 -12.51 -5.04
CA THR A 131 -6.41 -13.78 -5.69
C THR A 131 -6.12 -14.91 -4.70
N SER A 132 -6.15 -14.67 -3.40
CA SER A 132 -5.69 -15.63 -2.40
C SER A 132 -6.85 -16.31 -1.67
N SER A 133 -7.01 -17.62 -1.85
CA SER A 133 -8.08 -18.44 -1.27
C SER A 133 -7.72 -19.18 0.03
N ARG A 134 -6.53 -19.01 0.59
CA ARG A 134 -6.06 -19.75 1.78
C ARG A 134 -5.70 -18.83 2.93
N HIS A 135 -6.48 -18.90 4.00
CA HIS A 135 -6.44 -18.05 5.20
C HIS A 135 -5.26 -18.27 6.16
N LEU A 136 -4.29 -19.12 5.85
CA LEU A 136 -3.25 -19.55 6.80
C LEU A 136 -1.83 -19.05 6.49
N CYS A 137 -1.59 -18.51 5.31
CA CYS A 137 -0.25 -18.08 4.88
C CYS A 137 -0.25 -16.62 4.44
N ILE A 138 0.89 -15.98 4.54
CA ILE A 138 1.13 -14.67 3.92
C ILE A 138 1.08 -14.86 2.40
N GLY A 139 0.34 -14.02 1.68
CA GLY A 139 0.25 -14.04 0.22
C GLY A 139 1.59 -13.71 -0.44
N SER A 140 1.80 -14.22 -1.66
CA SER A 140 3.07 -14.10 -2.38
C SER A 140 3.56 -12.65 -2.56
N THR A 141 2.64 -11.71 -2.74
CA THR A 141 2.97 -10.27 -2.86
C THR A 141 3.50 -9.73 -1.55
N ALA A 142 2.78 -9.94 -0.44
CA ALA A 142 3.19 -9.46 0.88
C ALA A 142 4.52 -10.09 1.32
N GLU A 143 4.69 -11.40 1.11
CA GLU A 143 5.95 -12.09 1.43
C GLU A 143 7.14 -11.49 0.68
N ARG A 144 7.01 -11.27 -0.64
CA ARG A 144 8.09 -10.67 -1.44
C ARG A 144 8.38 -9.24 -1.05
N VAL A 145 7.34 -8.45 -0.74
CA VAL A 145 7.52 -7.07 -0.25
C VAL A 145 8.30 -7.09 1.07
N VAL A 146 7.93 -7.92 2.04
CA VAL A 146 8.65 -8.04 3.33
C VAL A 146 10.13 -8.39 3.11
N ARG A 147 10.45 -9.25 2.15
CA ARG A 147 11.84 -9.66 1.85
C ARG A 147 12.69 -8.60 1.17
N SER A 148 12.07 -7.66 0.42
CA SER A 148 12.79 -6.73 -0.47
C SER A 148 12.52 -5.26 -0.21
N ALA A 149 11.67 -4.92 0.75
CA ALA A 149 11.35 -3.56 1.09
C ALA A 149 12.58 -2.78 1.58
N PRO A 150 12.75 -1.51 1.19
CA PRO A 150 13.83 -0.65 1.68
C PRO A 150 13.55 -0.07 3.08
N CYS A 151 12.36 -0.27 3.63
CA CYS A 151 11.87 0.28 4.89
C CYS A 151 11.11 -0.75 5.70
N SER A 152 10.60 -0.37 6.87
CA SER A 152 9.75 -1.21 7.71
C SER A 152 8.47 -1.62 7.01
N VAL A 153 7.96 -2.82 7.30
CA VAL A 153 6.71 -3.34 6.73
C VAL A 153 5.80 -3.83 7.84
N LEU A 154 4.61 -3.24 7.92
CA LEU A 154 3.52 -3.71 8.76
C LEU A 154 2.58 -4.58 7.93
N VAL A 155 2.47 -5.85 8.30
CA VAL A 155 1.59 -6.81 7.62
C VAL A 155 0.30 -6.96 8.41
N VAL A 156 -0.83 -6.59 7.78
CA VAL A 156 -2.16 -6.61 8.40
C VAL A 156 -2.92 -7.85 7.97
N ARG A 157 -3.40 -8.63 8.93
CA ARG A 157 -4.21 -9.83 8.68
C ARG A 157 -5.70 -9.48 8.57
N GLU A 158 -6.42 -10.23 7.77
CA GLU A 158 -7.87 -10.04 7.59
C GLU A 158 -8.66 -10.33 8.87
N LYS A 159 -8.29 -11.39 9.62
CA LYS A 159 -9.00 -11.92 10.79
C LYS A 159 -8.31 -11.66 12.12
N GLU A 160 -7.68 -10.52 12.28
CA GLU A 160 -7.15 -10.11 13.59
C GLU A 160 -8.17 -9.29 14.36
N HIS A 161 -8.00 -9.26 15.71
CA HIS A 161 -8.70 -8.30 16.54
C HIS A 161 -8.37 -6.88 16.05
N GLU A 162 -9.38 -6.08 15.85
CA GLU A 162 -9.18 -4.66 15.57
C GLU A 162 -8.63 -4.00 16.84
N PHE A 163 -7.65 -3.12 16.68
CA PHE A 163 -7.28 -2.24 17.77
C PHE A 163 -8.47 -1.29 18.02
N VAL A 164 -9.06 -1.39 19.21
CA VAL A 164 -10.19 -0.59 19.65
C VAL A 164 -9.67 0.69 20.28
#